data_072f85ccd227b2383d4fa0bf6890220e
#
_entry.id   072f85ccd227b2383d4fa0bf6890220e
#
_cell.length_a   1.000
_cell.length_b   1.000
_cell.length_c   1.000
_cell.angle_alpha   90.00
_cell.angle_beta   90.00
_cell.angle_gamma   90.00
#
_symmetry.space_group_name_H-M   'P 1'
#
loop_
_entity.id
_entity.type
_entity.pdbx_description
1 polymer ?
#
loop_
_entity_poly.entity_id
_entity_poly.type
_entity_poly.pdbx_seq_one_letter_code
_entity_poly.pdbx_strand_id
1 'polypeptide(L)'
;SDLKIYERTKLINLDWSSPDWDRDLLDFEKNIKFDAIVTNPPYIPSAEIELLQKEVKYYDPLIALDGGKDGLDAYRLIFSKLFKLLKPNGKIFVEIGKNQEKFISKIGLNNNLLKIDYGRDLQGIIRLIVFTIK
;
A
#
# COMPACT_ATOMS: atom_id res chain seq x y z
N SER A 1 27.92 -10.89 10.04
CA SER A 1 27.69 -9.54 10.58
C SER A 1 26.19 -9.39 10.83
N ASP A 2 25.84 -9.55 12.07
CA ASP A 2 24.45 -9.47 12.47
C ASP A 2 24.01 -8.01 12.39
N LEU A 3 23.15 -7.73 11.44
CA LEU A 3 22.61 -6.38 11.18
C LEU A 3 21.71 -5.87 12.32
N LYS A 4 21.65 -6.50 13.49
CA LYS A 4 20.79 -6.11 14.62
C LYS A 4 19.41 -5.57 14.19
N ILE A 5 18.84 -6.17 13.14
CA ILE A 5 17.59 -5.74 12.53
C ILE A 5 16.45 -5.85 13.55
N TYR A 6 16.45 -6.93 14.33
CA TYR A 6 15.41 -7.19 15.33
C TYR A 6 15.31 -6.10 16.41
N GLU A 7 16.42 -5.44 16.78
CA GLU A 7 16.42 -4.36 17.76
C GLU A 7 15.77 -3.07 17.23
N ARG A 8 15.63 -2.96 15.90
CA ARG A 8 15.09 -1.78 15.19
C ARG A 8 13.79 -2.06 14.46
N THR A 9 13.25 -3.28 14.63
CA THR A 9 12.03 -3.73 13.93
C THR A 9 10.97 -4.09 14.93
N LYS A 10 9.76 -3.65 14.66
CA LYS A 10 8.56 -4.07 15.39
C LYS A 10 7.61 -4.74 14.43
N LEU A 11 7.02 -5.84 14.82
CA LEU A 11 6.02 -6.58 14.05
C LEU A 11 4.66 -6.43 14.72
N ILE A 12 3.66 -6.09 13.94
CA ILE A 12 2.27 -6.00 14.38
C ILE A 12 1.38 -6.68 13.34
N ASN A 13 0.41 -7.44 13.80
CA ASN A 13 -0.62 -8.00 12.95
C ASN A 13 -1.81 -7.04 12.93
N LEU A 14 -2.06 -6.40 11.78
CA LEU A 14 -3.16 -5.47 11.58
C LEU A 14 -3.97 -5.86 10.35
N ASP A 15 -5.28 -5.71 10.47
CA ASP A 15 -6.21 -5.82 9.35
C ASP A 15 -6.70 -4.43 8.95
N TRP A 16 -6.29 -3.95 7.78
CA TRP A 16 -6.72 -2.64 7.27
C TRP A 16 -8.19 -2.58 6.85
N SER A 17 -8.92 -3.70 6.83
CA SER A 17 -10.37 -3.69 6.70
C SER A 17 -11.08 -3.30 8.01
N SER A 18 -10.38 -3.38 9.15
CA SER A 18 -10.87 -2.86 10.42
C SER A 18 -11.07 -1.35 10.36
N PRO A 19 -12.17 -0.80 10.87
CA PRO A 19 -12.44 0.64 10.80
C PRO A 19 -11.44 1.48 11.59
N ASP A 20 -10.76 0.92 12.57
CA ASP A 20 -9.84 1.64 13.48
C ASP A 20 -8.36 1.22 13.33
N TRP A 21 -7.98 0.53 12.25
CA TRP A 21 -6.62 0.03 12.07
C TRP A 21 -5.53 1.11 12.18
N ASP A 22 -5.83 2.35 11.78
CA ASP A 22 -4.91 3.49 11.91
C ASP A 22 -4.68 3.88 13.38
N ARG A 23 -5.69 3.77 14.24
CA ARG A 23 -5.54 3.99 15.68
C ARG A 23 -4.77 2.85 16.33
N ASP A 24 -5.10 1.60 16.00
CA ASP A 24 -4.40 0.43 16.53
C ASP A 24 -2.89 0.52 16.22
N LEU A 25 -2.54 0.96 15.01
CA LEU A 25 -1.14 1.21 14.63
C LEU A 25 -0.51 2.37 15.42
N LEU A 26 -1.21 3.50 15.57
CA LEU A 26 -0.70 4.66 16.32
C LEU A 26 -0.57 4.36 17.81
N ASP A 27 -1.49 3.62 18.40
CA ASP A 27 -1.44 3.20 19.80
C ASP A 27 -0.25 2.26 20.04
N PHE A 28 -0.02 1.31 19.12
CA PHE A 28 1.14 0.44 19.16
C PHE A 28 2.46 1.23 19.11
N GLU A 29 2.53 2.27 18.31
CA GLU A 29 3.70 3.15 18.17
C GLU A 29 3.66 4.39 19.08
N LYS A 30 2.77 4.42 20.08
CA LYS A 30 2.66 5.56 21.04
C LYS A 30 2.44 6.91 20.32
N ASN A 31 1.59 6.92 19.33
CA ASN A 31 1.27 8.08 18.49
C ASN A 31 2.46 8.66 17.69
N ILE A 32 3.49 7.87 17.43
CA ILE A 32 4.59 8.29 16.55
C ILE A 32 4.15 8.16 15.09
N LYS A 33 4.23 9.27 14.36
CA LYS A 33 4.02 9.31 12.91
C LYS A 33 5.28 8.91 12.16
N PHE A 34 5.11 8.43 10.92
CA PHE A 34 6.16 7.89 10.10
C PHE A 34 6.78 8.91 9.14
N ASP A 35 8.08 8.83 8.91
CA ASP A 35 8.80 9.59 7.88
C ASP A 35 8.54 9.00 6.49
N ALA A 36 8.37 7.68 6.42
CA ALA A 36 8.07 6.96 5.20
C ALA A 36 7.12 5.79 5.48
N ILE A 37 6.20 5.57 4.55
CA ILE A 37 5.32 4.40 4.52
C ILE A 37 5.56 3.70 3.18
N VAL A 38 5.78 2.39 3.21
CA VAL A 38 5.90 1.55 2.01
C VAL A 38 4.78 0.53 2.03
N THR A 39 4.06 0.37 0.93
CA THR A 39 2.96 -0.58 0.85
C THR A 39 2.89 -1.24 -0.53
N ASN A 40 2.62 -2.55 -0.52
CA ASN A 40 2.30 -3.36 -1.69
C ASN A 40 0.97 -4.08 -1.43
N PRO A 41 -0.16 -3.40 -1.61
CA PRO A 41 -1.46 -4.00 -1.37
C PRO A 41 -1.89 -4.90 -2.54
N PRO A 42 -2.84 -5.83 -2.36
CA PRO A 42 -3.41 -6.60 -3.45
C PRO A 42 -4.08 -5.70 -4.48
N TYR A 43 -3.75 -5.93 -5.75
CA TYR A 43 -4.18 -5.04 -6.85
C TYR A 43 -4.75 -5.79 -8.07
N ILE A 44 -4.87 -7.11 -8.02
CA ILE A 44 -5.38 -7.90 -9.15
C ILE A 44 -6.92 -7.87 -9.10
N PRO A 45 -7.61 -7.51 -10.20
CA PRO A 45 -9.05 -7.63 -10.26
C PRO A 45 -9.50 -9.08 -10.02
N SER A 46 -10.55 -9.30 -9.22
CA SER A 46 -11.01 -10.64 -8.85
C SER A 46 -11.23 -11.56 -10.06
N ALA A 47 -11.75 -11.00 -11.16
CA ALA A 47 -11.99 -11.76 -12.40
C ALA A 47 -10.70 -12.23 -13.11
N GLU A 48 -9.55 -11.61 -12.82
CA GLU A 48 -8.26 -11.93 -13.44
C GLU A 48 -7.48 -12.98 -12.66
N ILE A 49 -7.86 -13.28 -11.40
CA ILE A 49 -7.15 -14.22 -10.54
C ILE A 49 -7.11 -15.62 -11.16
N GLU A 50 -8.21 -16.06 -11.80
CA GLU A 50 -8.28 -17.36 -12.46
C GLU A 50 -7.33 -17.48 -13.66
N LEU A 51 -6.88 -16.37 -14.22
CA LEU A 51 -5.98 -16.29 -15.36
C LEU A 51 -4.50 -16.27 -14.96
N LEU A 52 -4.21 -16.22 -13.66
CA LEU A 52 -2.84 -16.20 -13.16
C LEU A 52 -2.10 -17.50 -13.43
N GLN A 53 -0.78 -17.41 -13.53
CA GLN A 53 0.09 -18.57 -13.59
C GLN A 53 -0.13 -19.46 -12.35
N LYS A 54 0.00 -20.77 -12.55
CA LYS A 54 -0.27 -21.75 -11.49
C LYS A 54 0.57 -21.51 -10.24
N GLU A 55 1.82 -21.09 -10.42
CA GLU A 55 2.75 -20.81 -9.34
C GLU A 55 2.22 -19.71 -8.43
N VAL A 56 1.70 -18.61 -9.00
CA VAL A 56 1.11 -17.50 -8.24
C VAL A 56 -0.22 -17.91 -7.62
N LYS A 57 -1.10 -18.52 -8.42
CA LYS A 57 -2.45 -18.91 -7.98
C LYS A 57 -2.48 -19.92 -6.83
N TYR A 58 -1.53 -20.86 -6.78
CA TYR A 58 -1.55 -21.95 -5.80
C TYR A 58 -0.65 -21.72 -4.58
N TYR A 59 0.32 -20.83 -4.68
CA TYR A 59 1.29 -20.62 -3.59
C TYR A 59 1.09 -19.29 -2.86
N ASP A 60 0.50 -18.26 -3.51
CA ASP A 60 0.20 -17.01 -2.85
C ASP A 60 -1.22 -17.02 -2.26
N PRO A 61 -1.42 -16.55 -1.02
CA PRO A 61 -2.75 -16.44 -0.45
C PRO A 61 -3.64 -15.50 -1.28
N LEU A 62 -4.89 -15.88 -1.54
CA LEU A 62 -5.85 -15.03 -2.28
C LEU A 62 -5.98 -13.63 -1.71
N ILE A 63 -5.94 -13.49 -0.39
CA ILE A 63 -6.01 -12.19 0.29
C ILE A 63 -4.83 -11.28 -0.07
N ALA A 64 -3.69 -11.84 -0.49
CA ALA A 64 -2.53 -11.07 -0.93
C ALA A 64 -2.59 -10.66 -2.40
N LEU A 65 -3.52 -11.21 -3.18
CA LEU A 65 -3.65 -11.00 -4.62
C LEU A 65 -4.90 -10.20 -4.98
N ASP A 66 -6.05 -10.51 -4.34
CA ASP A 66 -7.36 -10.00 -4.70
C ASP A 66 -7.55 -8.54 -4.28
N GLY A 67 -7.51 -7.65 -5.26
CA GLY A 67 -7.78 -6.23 -5.10
C GLY A 67 -9.25 -5.84 -5.25
N GLY A 68 -10.17 -6.82 -5.31
CA GLY A 68 -11.59 -6.59 -5.53
C GLY A 68 -11.97 -6.46 -7.01
N LYS A 69 -13.19 -6.00 -7.26
CA LYS A 69 -13.79 -5.97 -8.60
C LYS A 69 -12.94 -5.26 -9.66
N ASP A 70 -12.29 -4.15 -9.30
CA ASP A 70 -11.45 -3.34 -10.19
C ASP A 70 -9.98 -3.28 -9.78
N GLY A 71 -9.57 -4.10 -8.79
CA GLY A 71 -8.22 -4.14 -8.28
C GLY A 71 -7.83 -2.94 -7.41
N LEU A 72 -8.79 -2.15 -6.91
CA LEU A 72 -8.52 -0.89 -6.21
C LEU A 72 -9.05 -0.85 -4.77
N ASP A 73 -9.68 -1.90 -4.27
CA ASP A 73 -10.35 -1.87 -2.97
C ASP A 73 -9.36 -1.64 -1.81
N ALA A 74 -8.22 -2.31 -1.82
CA ALA A 74 -7.18 -2.10 -0.82
C ALA A 74 -6.67 -0.65 -0.79
N TYR A 75 -6.48 -0.02 -1.96
CA TYR A 75 -6.07 1.38 -2.03
C TYR A 75 -7.13 2.33 -1.44
N ARG A 76 -8.42 2.08 -1.66
CA ARG A 76 -9.50 2.88 -1.07
C ARG A 76 -9.48 2.82 0.45
N LEU A 77 -9.30 1.60 1.00
CA LEU A 77 -9.24 1.37 2.45
C LEU A 77 -8.00 2.04 3.07
N ILE A 78 -6.81 1.77 2.53
CA ILE A 78 -5.56 2.23 3.08
C ILE A 78 -5.45 3.77 2.98
N PHE A 79 -5.71 4.35 1.80
CA PHE A 79 -5.52 5.78 1.56
C PHE A 79 -6.42 6.67 2.41
N SER A 80 -7.59 6.18 2.81
CA SER A 80 -8.50 6.90 3.70
C SER A 80 -7.86 7.29 5.05
N LYS A 81 -6.76 6.63 5.42
CA LYS A 81 -6.11 6.78 6.73
C LYS A 81 -4.64 7.22 6.67
N LEU A 82 -3.93 6.98 5.55
CA LEU A 82 -2.47 7.18 5.46
C LEU A 82 -2.03 8.60 5.83
N PHE A 83 -2.82 9.63 5.49
CA PHE A 83 -2.47 11.02 5.82
C PHE A 83 -2.35 11.26 7.33
N LYS A 84 -3.04 10.49 8.17
CA LYS A 84 -2.97 10.59 9.63
C LYS A 84 -1.69 10.01 10.20
N LEU A 85 -1.13 9.02 9.50
CA LEU A 85 0.04 8.26 9.94
C LEU A 85 1.36 8.92 9.53
N LEU A 86 1.34 9.84 8.56
CA LEU A 86 2.53 10.44 7.99
C LEU A 86 2.91 11.73 8.71
N LYS A 87 4.21 11.94 8.92
CA LYS A 87 4.76 13.23 9.36
C LYS A 87 4.61 14.28 8.25
N PRO A 88 4.63 15.59 8.59
CA PRO A 88 4.84 16.64 7.59
C PRO A 88 6.08 16.33 6.75
N ASN A 89 6.00 16.47 5.42
CA ASN A 89 7.05 16.11 4.45
C ASN A 89 7.39 14.61 4.33
N GLY A 90 6.71 13.73 5.07
CA GLY A 90 6.82 12.29 4.92
C GLY A 90 6.37 11.82 3.53
N LYS A 91 6.77 10.63 3.14
CA LYS A 91 6.48 10.07 1.82
C LYS A 91 5.82 8.70 1.93
N ILE A 92 4.92 8.43 0.99
CA ILE A 92 4.27 7.13 0.85
C ILE A 92 4.70 6.53 -0.49
N PHE A 93 5.24 5.34 -0.45
CA PHE A 93 5.67 4.56 -1.61
C PHE A 93 4.67 3.42 -1.81
N VAL A 94 4.00 3.41 -2.96
CA VAL A 94 2.88 2.50 -3.23
C VAL A 94 3.17 1.69 -4.48
N GLU A 95 3.29 0.37 -4.36
CA GLU A 95 3.30 -0.52 -5.53
C GLU A 95 1.91 -0.56 -6.16
N ILE A 96 1.88 -0.62 -7.51
CA ILE A 96 0.64 -0.60 -8.27
C ILE A 96 0.64 -1.63 -9.40
N GLY A 97 -0.54 -2.09 -9.78
CA GLY A 97 -0.75 -2.89 -10.98
C GLY A 97 -0.58 -2.07 -12.26
N LYS A 98 -0.37 -2.78 -13.39
CA LYS A 98 -0.29 -2.17 -14.72
C LYS A 98 -1.55 -1.36 -15.02
N ASN A 99 -1.37 -0.14 -15.55
CA ASN A 99 -2.43 0.79 -15.95
C ASN A 99 -3.30 1.36 -14.81
N GLN A 100 -2.96 1.14 -13.54
CA GLN A 100 -3.75 1.64 -12.39
C GLN A 100 -3.34 3.06 -11.96
N GLU A 101 -2.24 3.63 -12.46
CA GLU A 101 -1.66 4.90 -11.99
C GLU A 101 -2.68 6.03 -11.88
N LYS A 102 -3.48 6.26 -12.93
CA LYS A 102 -4.46 7.37 -12.97
C LYS A 102 -5.54 7.22 -11.90
N PHE A 103 -6.03 6.00 -11.72
CA PHE A 103 -7.08 5.71 -10.74
C PHE A 103 -6.57 5.86 -9.31
N ILE A 104 -5.39 5.29 -9.02
CA ILE A 104 -4.79 5.36 -7.70
C ILE A 104 -4.38 6.80 -7.34
N SER A 105 -3.86 7.57 -8.32
CA SER A 105 -3.58 9.00 -8.11
C SER A 105 -4.85 9.79 -7.76
N LYS A 106 -5.99 9.47 -8.39
CA LYS A 106 -7.28 10.09 -8.06
C LYS A 106 -7.77 9.71 -6.66
N ILE A 107 -7.62 8.43 -6.27
CA ILE A 107 -7.94 7.98 -4.91
C ILE A 107 -7.07 8.74 -3.89
N GLY A 108 -5.77 8.86 -4.16
CA GLY A 108 -4.85 9.63 -3.31
C GLY A 108 -5.28 11.07 -3.14
N LEU A 109 -5.56 11.76 -4.25
CA LEU A 109 -5.99 13.17 -4.23
C LEU A 109 -7.27 13.39 -3.40
N ASN A 110 -8.24 12.47 -3.50
CA ASN A 110 -9.47 12.50 -2.73
C ASN A 110 -9.27 12.24 -1.23
N ASN A 111 -8.10 11.70 -0.85
CA ASN A 111 -7.72 11.38 0.53
C ASN A 111 -6.55 12.24 1.04
N ASN A 112 -6.44 13.50 0.59
CA ASN A 112 -5.43 14.47 1.02
C ASN A 112 -3.98 14.06 0.70
N LEU A 113 -3.77 13.22 -0.30
CA LEU A 113 -2.45 12.81 -0.78
C LEU A 113 -2.18 13.39 -2.17
N LEU A 114 -0.99 13.95 -2.34
CA LEU A 114 -0.52 14.50 -3.60
C LEU A 114 0.54 13.57 -4.20
N LYS A 115 0.33 13.09 -5.41
CA LYS A 115 1.36 12.37 -6.16
C LYS A 115 2.49 13.34 -6.49
N ILE A 116 3.73 12.97 -6.13
CA ILE A 116 4.93 13.77 -6.36
C ILE A 116 5.94 13.10 -7.30
N ASP A 117 5.89 11.75 -7.42
CA ASP A 117 6.83 11.01 -8.25
C ASP A 117 6.25 9.63 -8.65
N TYR A 118 6.95 8.91 -9.53
CA TYR A 118 6.63 7.53 -9.90
C TYR A 118 7.90 6.76 -10.32
N GLY A 119 7.85 5.44 -10.22
CA GLY A 119 8.91 4.54 -10.68
C GLY A 119 8.40 3.55 -11.73
N ARG A 120 9.30 3.12 -12.62
CA ARG A 120 9.03 2.12 -13.64
C ARG A 120 9.85 0.86 -13.39
N ASP A 121 9.28 -0.28 -13.78
CA ASP A 121 10.02 -1.53 -13.84
C ASP A 121 10.96 -1.59 -15.07
N LEU A 122 11.69 -2.70 -15.19
CA LEU A 122 12.63 -2.91 -16.32
C LEU A 122 11.95 -2.97 -17.70
N GLN A 123 10.63 -3.16 -17.74
CA GLN A 123 9.82 -3.15 -18.95
C GLN A 123 9.25 -1.77 -19.26
N GLY A 124 9.56 -0.75 -18.45
CA GLY A 124 9.04 0.60 -18.59
C GLY A 124 7.61 0.80 -18.07
N ILE A 125 7.03 -0.18 -17.41
CA ILE A 125 5.68 -0.11 -16.82
C ILE A 125 5.76 0.62 -15.48
N ILE A 126 4.86 1.57 -15.23
CA ILE A 126 4.76 2.23 -13.92
C ILE A 126 4.31 1.20 -12.88
N ARG A 127 5.15 1.01 -11.86
CA ARG A 127 4.93 0.08 -10.74
C ARG A 127 4.97 0.73 -9.37
N LEU A 128 5.39 1.96 -9.30
CA LEU A 128 5.49 2.72 -8.06
C LEU A 128 4.88 4.10 -8.24
N ILE A 129 4.13 4.54 -7.24
CA ILE A 129 3.74 5.95 -7.09
C ILE A 129 4.25 6.44 -5.75
N VAL A 130 4.76 7.66 -5.72
CA VAL A 130 5.17 8.34 -4.49
C VAL A 130 4.19 9.46 -4.18
N PHE A 131 3.67 9.46 -2.96
CA PHE A 131 2.77 10.49 -2.45
C PHE A 131 3.37 11.22 -1.26
N THR A 132 2.87 12.42 -1.02
CA THR A 132 3.01 13.19 0.22
C THR A 132 1.65 13.73 0.65
N ILE A 133 1.56 14.33 1.84
CA ILE A 133 0.34 15.02 2.28
C ILE A 133 0.15 16.28 1.43
N LYS A 134 -1.09 16.56 1.04
CA LYS A 134 -1.46 17.75 0.27
C LYS A 134 -1.32 19.02 1.11
#